data_2a8a755c48c9aff1b97b234e7841d383
#
_entry.id   2a8a755c48c9aff1b97b234e7841d383
#
_cell.length_a   1.000
_cell.length_b   1.000
_cell.length_c   1.000
_cell.angle_alpha   90.00
_cell.angle_beta   90.00
_cell.angle_gamma   90.00
#
_symmetry.space_group_name_H-M   'P 1'
#
loop_
_entity.id
_entity.type
_entity.pdbx_description
1 polymer ?
#
loop_
_entity_poly.entity_id
_entity_poly.type
_entity_poly.pdbx_seq_one_letter_code
_entity_poly.pdbx_strand_id
1 'polypeptide(L)'
;MIRKLPCLLTGLIMTVFAQQPAPQPNGNFTGKITRLTETPPGTIAYIKFDAGSRTRWHIHEKGQLILVEEGVALEQRKGGPIVELHAGEAIWCPPGVAHWHGAAPDQGGTQYNVTRGGITWLDYVTDEEFHGKPVRK
;
A
#
# COMPACT_ATOMS: atom_id res chain seq x y z
N MET A 1 -46.65 50.68 -10.48
CA MET A 1 -45.30 50.23 -10.94
C MET A 1 -44.86 49.03 -10.10
N ILE A 2 -44.96 47.84 -10.63
CA ILE A 2 -44.61 46.60 -9.92
C ILE A 2 -43.23 46.17 -10.43
N ARG A 3 -42.21 46.24 -9.58
CA ARG A 3 -40.84 45.78 -9.90
C ARG A 3 -40.80 44.26 -9.71
N LYS A 4 -40.57 43.54 -10.81
CA LYS A 4 -40.28 42.11 -10.76
C LYS A 4 -38.82 41.90 -10.32
N LEU A 5 -38.60 41.18 -9.21
CA LEU A 5 -37.29 40.69 -8.82
C LEU A 5 -36.89 39.49 -9.71
N PRO A 6 -35.66 39.43 -10.18
CA PRO A 6 -35.18 38.20 -10.85
C PRO A 6 -34.88 37.11 -9.82
N CYS A 7 -35.46 35.92 -10.05
CA CYS A 7 -35.18 34.73 -9.29
C CYS A 7 -33.80 34.18 -9.77
N LEU A 8 -32.74 34.30 -8.95
CA LEU A 8 -31.46 33.68 -9.19
C LEU A 8 -31.57 32.19 -8.84
N LEU A 9 -31.64 31.34 -9.87
CA LEU A 9 -31.43 29.90 -9.72
C LEU A 9 -29.93 29.65 -9.48
N THR A 10 -29.53 29.43 -8.26
CA THR A 10 -28.22 28.88 -7.92
C THR A 10 -28.20 27.37 -8.22
N GLY A 11 -27.67 27.02 -9.38
CA GLY A 11 -27.44 25.61 -9.74
C GLY A 11 -26.34 25.03 -8.86
N LEU A 12 -26.69 24.05 -8.02
CA LEU A 12 -25.75 23.26 -7.25
C LEU A 12 -25.01 22.30 -8.21
N ILE A 13 -23.77 22.62 -8.58
CA ILE A 13 -22.91 21.72 -9.34
C ILE A 13 -22.44 20.61 -8.40
N MET A 14 -23.07 19.44 -8.46
CA MET A 14 -22.55 18.23 -7.83
C MET A 14 -21.35 17.73 -8.66
N THR A 15 -20.15 17.94 -8.15
CA THR A 15 -18.94 17.27 -8.66
C THR A 15 -19.02 15.79 -8.28
N VAL A 16 -19.34 14.94 -9.25
CA VAL A 16 -19.22 13.48 -9.11
C VAL A 16 -17.72 13.17 -9.16
N PHE A 17 -17.12 12.89 -8.01
CA PHE A 17 -15.79 12.28 -7.97
C PHE A 17 -15.92 10.86 -8.53
N ALA A 18 -15.37 10.66 -9.73
CA ALA A 18 -15.24 9.33 -10.29
C ALA A 18 -14.33 8.50 -9.37
N GLN A 19 -14.89 7.48 -8.75
CA GLN A 19 -14.15 6.55 -7.90
C GLN A 19 -13.16 5.80 -8.78
N GLN A 20 -11.88 5.88 -8.46
CA GLN A 20 -10.86 5.11 -9.20
C GLN A 20 -11.14 3.62 -9.05
N PRO A 21 -10.97 2.83 -10.13
CA PRO A 21 -11.16 1.39 -10.03
C PRO A 21 -10.19 0.79 -9.01
N ALA A 22 -10.66 -0.22 -8.28
CA ALA A 22 -9.84 -0.92 -7.30
C ALA A 22 -8.57 -1.50 -7.96
N PRO A 23 -7.41 -1.45 -7.27
CA PRO A 23 -6.18 -2.03 -7.79
C PRO A 23 -6.34 -3.52 -8.11
N GLN A 24 -5.87 -3.94 -9.28
CA GLN A 24 -6.00 -5.32 -9.75
C GLN A 24 -4.72 -6.13 -9.49
N PRO A 25 -4.83 -7.46 -9.31
CA PRO A 25 -3.69 -8.35 -9.20
C PRO A 25 -2.75 -8.24 -10.41
N ASN A 26 -1.44 -8.20 -10.15
CA ASN A 26 -0.39 -8.13 -11.16
C ASN A 26 0.85 -8.90 -10.68
N GLY A 27 1.01 -10.16 -11.11
CA GLY A 27 2.08 -11.03 -10.65
C GLY A 27 2.05 -11.25 -9.14
N ASN A 28 3.09 -10.81 -8.43
CA ASN A 28 3.18 -10.92 -6.96
C ASN A 28 2.64 -9.70 -6.20
N PHE A 29 1.92 -8.83 -6.89
CA PHE A 29 1.40 -7.57 -6.35
C PHE A 29 -0.07 -7.39 -6.70
N THR A 30 -0.74 -6.55 -5.96
CA THR A 30 -2.01 -5.93 -6.34
C THR A 30 -1.73 -4.44 -6.54
N GLY A 31 -2.22 -3.89 -7.65
CA GLY A 31 -1.98 -2.48 -8.02
C GLY A 31 -0.65 -2.26 -8.74
N LYS A 32 -0.22 -1.02 -8.81
CA LYS A 32 0.98 -0.62 -9.55
C LYS A 32 2.17 -0.39 -8.62
N ILE A 33 3.27 -1.05 -8.95
CA ILE A 33 4.57 -0.82 -8.34
C ILE A 33 5.60 -0.40 -9.39
N THR A 34 6.61 0.34 -8.95
CA THR A 34 7.77 0.67 -9.78
C THR A 34 9.03 0.26 -9.02
N ARG A 35 9.80 -0.65 -9.59
CA ARG A 35 11.12 -1.00 -9.05
C ARG A 35 12.10 0.09 -9.45
N LEU A 36 12.75 0.69 -8.46
CA LEU A 36 13.67 1.83 -8.63
C LEU A 36 15.15 1.41 -8.69
N THR A 37 15.44 0.14 -8.34
CA THR A 37 16.80 -0.42 -8.42
C THR A 37 16.80 -1.78 -9.11
N GLU A 38 17.85 -2.00 -9.88
CA GLU A 38 18.20 -3.31 -10.44
C GLU A 38 19.23 -3.98 -9.51
N THR A 39 18.76 -4.83 -8.62
CA THR A 39 19.61 -5.59 -7.70
C THR A 39 19.36 -7.09 -7.85
N PRO A 40 20.35 -7.93 -7.55
CA PRO A 40 20.11 -9.38 -7.56
C PRO A 40 18.96 -9.77 -6.64
N PRO A 41 18.16 -10.79 -7.01
CA PRO A 41 17.10 -11.32 -6.16
C PRO A 41 17.62 -11.68 -4.76
N GLY A 42 16.81 -11.40 -3.74
CA GLY A 42 17.14 -11.73 -2.35
C GLY A 42 18.17 -10.82 -1.69
N THR A 43 18.34 -9.58 -2.17
CA THR A 43 19.21 -8.57 -1.59
C THR A 43 18.43 -7.34 -1.15
N ILE A 44 18.44 -6.30 -1.97
CA ILE A 44 17.74 -5.05 -1.71
C ILE A 44 16.76 -4.80 -2.86
N ALA A 45 15.52 -4.46 -2.54
CA ALA A 45 14.57 -3.96 -3.51
C ALA A 45 14.10 -2.58 -3.08
N TYR A 46 14.37 -1.57 -3.90
CA TYR A 46 13.85 -0.23 -3.73
C TYR A 46 12.63 -0.08 -4.61
N ILE A 47 11.46 0.05 -3.99
CA ILE A 47 10.16 -0.06 -4.68
C ILE A 47 9.28 1.11 -4.29
N LYS A 48 8.74 1.76 -5.32
CA LYS A 48 7.61 2.69 -5.18
C LYS A 48 6.31 1.92 -5.35
N PHE A 49 5.42 2.07 -4.38
CA PHE A 49 4.04 1.58 -4.40
C PHE A 49 3.11 2.76 -4.64
N ASP A 50 2.26 2.68 -5.66
CA ASP A 50 1.16 3.62 -5.81
C ASP A 50 0.13 3.38 -4.68
N ALA A 51 -0.74 4.36 -4.40
CA ALA A 51 -1.77 4.23 -3.36
C ALA A 51 -2.59 2.94 -3.56
N GLY A 52 -2.82 2.20 -2.48
CA GLY A 52 -3.54 0.94 -2.48
C GLY A 52 -2.77 -0.27 -3.01
N SER A 53 -1.54 -0.09 -3.51
CA SER A 53 -0.73 -1.19 -4.02
C SER A 53 -0.07 -1.97 -2.89
N ARG A 54 -0.02 -3.30 -3.03
CA ARG A 54 0.48 -4.21 -2.00
C ARG A 54 1.07 -5.49 -2.59
N THR A 55 1.93 -6.14 -1.82
CA THR A 55 2.41 -7.49 -2.14
C THR A 55 1.31 -8.53 -1.89
N ARG A 56 1.50 -9.75 -2.40
CA ARG A 56 0.82 -10.94 -1.89
C ARG A 56 1.29 -11.22 -0.45
N TRP A 57 0.59 -12.06 0.28
CA TRP A 57 1.16 -12.75 1.43
C TRP A 57 2.40 -13.51 1.00
N HIS A 58 3.47 -13.42 1.78
CA HIS A 58 4.73 -14.10 1.48
C HIS A 58 5.55 -14.35 2.73
N ILE A 59 6.54 -15.23 2.59
CA ILE A 59 7.45 -15.63 3.66
C ILE A 59 8.87 -15.45 3.15
N HIS A 60 9.75 -14.82 3.95
CA HIS A 60 11.18 -14.79 3.71
C HIS A 60 11.90 -15.82 4.55
N GLU A 61 12.78 -16.59 3.92
CA GLU A 61 13.58 -17.63 4.60
C GLU A 61 14.40 -17.07 5.75
N LYS A 62 14.98 -15.89 5.60
CA LYS A 62 15.86 -15.24 6.58
C LYS A 62 15.34 -13.88 7.06
N GLY A 63 14.05 -13.63 6.90
CA GLY A 63 13.38 -12.40 7.30
C GLY A 63 13.57 -11.24 6.33
N GLN A 64 12.88 -10.13 6.62
CA GLN A 64 12.88 -8.92 5.81
C GLN A 64 12.92 -7.67 6.69
N LEU A 65 13.79 -6.72 6.35
CA LEU A 65 13.70 -5.35 6.85
C LEU A 65 12.97 -4.50 5.80
N ILE A 66 11.96 -3.79 6.23
CA ILE A 66 11.26 -2.78 5.44
C ILE A 66 11.57 -1.42 6.05
N LEU A 67 12.15 -0.50 5.28
CA LEU A 67 12.40 0.88 5.66
C LEU A 67 11.58 1.79 4.74
N VAL A 68 10.75 2.64 5.30
CA VAL A 68 9.96 3.63 4.55
C VAL A 68 10.81 4.88 4.32
N GLU A 69 11.03 5.21 3.06
CA GLU A 69 11.75 6.43 2.69
C GLU A 69 10.78 7.60 2.54
N GLU A 70 9.62 7.35 1.91
CA GLU A 70 8.65 8.38 1.57
C GLU A 70 7.22 7.83 1.67
N GLY A 71 6.28 8.68 2.04
CA GLY A 71 4.86 8.36 2.11
C GLY A 71 4.48 7.50 3.29
N VAL A 72 3.45 6.65 3.10
CA VAL A 72 2.89 5.78 4.13
C VAL A 72 2.89 4.34 3.66
N ALA A 73 3.50 3.47 4.45
CA ALA A 73 3.50 2.04 4.25
C ALA A 73 2.60 1.32 5.24
N LEU A 74 2.03 0.21 4.80
CA LEU A 74 1.34 -0.75 5.65
C LEU A 74 2.10 -2.08 5.65
N GLU A 75 2.16 -2.74 6.79
CA GLU A 75 2.66 -4.11 6.96
C GLU A 75 1.71 -4.89 7.85
N GLN A 76 1.49 -6.15 7.56
CA GLN A 76 0.75 -7.05 8.44
C GLN A 76 1.39 -8.43 8.46
N ARG A 77 1.64 -8.95 9.66
CA ARG A 77 1.97 -10.35 9.88
C ARG A 77 0.68 -11.16 10.04
N LYS A 78 0.69 -12.37 9.55
CA LYS A 78 -0.49 -13.25 9.64
C LYS A 78 -0.95 -13.41 11.07
N GLY A 79 -2.22 -13.09 11.33
CA GLY A 79 -2.83 -13.11 12.66
C GLY A 79 -2.56 -11.89 13.55
N GLY A 80 -1.78 -10.92 13.07
CA GLY A 80 -1.52 -9.65 13.77
C GLY A 80 -2.29 -8.46 13.19
N PRO A 81 -2.15 -7.29 13.81
CA PRO A 81 -2.74 -6.06 13.29
C PRO A 81 -1.99 -5.58 12.04
N ILE A 82 -2.65 -4.77 11.22
CA ILE A 82 -1.98 -3.95 10.21
C ILE A 82 -1.22 -2.86 10.94
N VAL A 83 0.07 -2.71 10.64
CA VAL A 83 0.94 -1.67 11.20
C VAL A 83 1.18 -0.61 10.15
N GLU A 84 0.91 0.65 10.51
CA GLU A 84 1.19 1.81 9.68
C GLU A 84 2.56 2.40 10.01
N LEU A 85 3.39 2.59 8.97
CA LEU A 85 4.72 3.17 9.05
C LEU A 85 4.80 4.42 8.16
N HIS A 86 5.52 5.42 8.66
CA HIS A 86 5.80 6.67 7.94
C HIS A 86 7.27 6.79 7.55
N ALA A 87 7.59 7.81 6.76
CA ALA A 87 8.96 8.07 6.32
C ALA A 87 9.96 8.10 7.48
N GLY A 88 11.08 7.40 7.33
CA GLY A 88 12.12 7.21 8.33
C GLY A 88 11.89 6.04 9.29
N GLU A 89 10.72 5.40 9.27
CA GLU A 89 10.42 4.24 10.10
C GLU A 89 10.76 2.93 9.41
N ALA A 90 11.14 1.94 10.19
CA ALA A 90 11.45 0.61 9.71
C ALA A 90 10.79 -0.47 10.56
N ILE A 91 10.51 -1.61 9.95
CA ILE A 91 9.99 -2.80 10.66
C ILE A 91 10.77 -4.03 10.22
N TRP A 92 11.05 -4.92 11.17
CA TRP A 92 11.65 -6.22 10.90
C TRP A 92 10.61 -7.31 10.92
N CYS A 93 10.43 -8.01 9.80
CA CYS A 93 9.64 -9.24 9.74
C CYS A 93 10.56 -10.45 9.94
N PRO A 94 10.36 -11.27 10.99
CA PRO A 94 11.24 -12.41 11.30
C PRO A 94 11.21 -13.51 10.22
N PRO A 95 12.25 -14.36 10.16
CA PRO A 95 12.27 -15.54 9.31
C PRO A 95 11.04 -16.43 9.49
N GLY A 96 10.50 -16.95 8.39
CA GLY A 96 9.39 -17.90 8.42
C GLY A 96 8.01 -17.29 8.74
N VAL A 97 7.92 -15.99 9.01
CA VAL A 97 6.65 -15.33 9.31
C VAL A 97 5.98 -14.86 8.02
N ALA A 98 4.74 -15.34 7.78
CA ALA A 98 3.93 -14.86 6.69
C ALA A 98 3.48 -13.41 6.92
N HIS A 99 3.73 -12.55 5.95
CA HIS A 99 3.37 -11.14 6.01
C HIS A 99 3.08 -10.59 4.61
N TRP A 100 2.50 -9.41 4.56
CA TRP A 100 2.41 -8.57 3.37
C TRP A 100 2.80 -7.14 3.72
N HIS A 101 3.20 -6.37 2.71
CA HIS A 101 3.42 -4.93 2.85
C HIS A 101 3.02 -4.20 1.57
N GLY A 102 2.84 -2.89 1.68
CA GLY A 102 2.44 -2.04 0.57
C GLY A 102 2.30 -0.59 0.98
N ALA A 103 1.53 0.18 0.20
CA ALA A 103 1.18 1.56 0.51
C ALA A 103 -0.21 1.65 1.14
N ALA A 104 -0.49 2.77 1.82
CA ALA A 104 -1.83 3.06 2.33
C ALA A 104 -2.87 3.18 1.19
N PRO A 105 -4.18 3.00 1.48
CA PRO A 105 -5.22 3.04 0.46
C PRO A 105 -5.28 4.34 -0.34
N ASP A 106 -4.96 5.45 0.29
CA ASP A 106 -5.09 6.81 -0.23
C ASP A 106 -3.75 7.53 -0.45
N GLN A 107 -2.65 6.92 -0.02
CA GLN A 107 -1.31 7.51 -0.14
C GLN A 107 -0.28 6.46 -0.55
N GLY A 108 0.44 6.73 -1.64
CA GLY A 108 1.59 5.93 -2.07
C GLY A 108 2.78 6.06 -1.13
N GLY A 109 3.78 5.21 -1.35
CA GLY A 109 5.02 5.27 -0.58
C GLY A 109 6.17 4.57 -1.28
N THR A 110 7.37 4.88 -0.84
CA THR A 110 8.61 4.29 -1.34
C THR A 110 9.32 3.55 -0.21
N GLN A 111 9.74 2.32 -0.47
CA GLN A 111 10.29 1.42 0.52
C GLN A 111 11.60 0.80 0.06
N TYR A 112 12.57 0.75 0.97
CA TYR A 112 13.71 -0.18 0.86
C TYR A 112 13.33 -1.50 1.55
N ASN A 113 13.43 -2.58 0.80
CA ASN A 113 13.13 -3.93 1.25
C ASN A 113 14.43 -4.74 1.23
N VAL A 114 14.99 -4.99 2.39
CA VAL A 114 16.24 -5.75 2.54
C VAL A 114 15.90 -7.18 2.92
N THR A 115 16.22 -8.13 2.04
CA THR A 115 15.93 -9.55 2.24
C THR A 115 17.17 -10.41 2.05
N ARG A 116 17.13 -11.62 2.57
CA ARG A 116 18.13 -12.66 2.31
C ARG A 116 17.45 -14.01 2.15
N GLY A 117 18.02 -14.86 1.31
CA GLY A 117 17.48 -16.18 1.03
C GLY A 117 16.25 -16.15 0.11
N GLY A 118 15.50 -17.24 0.12
CA GLY A 118 14.33 -17.42 -0.74
C GLY A 118 13.10 -16.68 -0.27
N ILE A 119 12.14 -16.56 -1.20
CA ILE A 119 10.79 -16.02 -0.94
C ILE A 119 9.80 -17.09 -1.33
N THR A 120 8.83 -17.38 -0.46
CA THR A 120 7.65 -18.20 -0.75
C THR A 120 6.44 -17.29 -0.86
N TRP A 121 5.87 -17.22 -2.06
CA TRP A 121 4.65 -16.46 -2.33
C TRP A 121 3.41 -17.28 -1.97
N LEU A 122 2.47 -16.64 -1.27
CA LEU A 122 1.20 -17.22 -0.82
C LEU A 122 0.04 -16.54 -1.57
N ASP A 123 -1.16 -16.57 -0.98
CA ASP A 123 -2.35 -15.98 -1.58
C ASP A 123 -2.28 -14.46 -1.69
N TYR A 124 -3.14 -13.88 -2.53
CA TYR A 124 -3.33 -12.44 -2.56
C TYR A 124 -3.98 -11.97 -1.26
N VAL A 125 -3.58 -10.78 -0.83
CA VAL A 125 -4.28 -10.05 0.24
C VAL A 125 -5.63 -9.60 -0.29
N THR A 126 -6.71 -10.04 0.34
CA THR A 126 -8.05 -9.62 -0.06
C THR A 126 -8.28 -8.14 0.23
N ASP A 127 -9.27 -7.53 -0.43
CA ASP A 127 -9.63 -6.14 -0.15
C ASP A 127 -10.15 -5.97 1.29
N GLU A 128 -10.83 -6.97 1.85
CA GLU A 128 -11.28 -6.97 3.24
C GLU A 128 -10.10 -6.97 4.22
N GLU A 129 -9.09 -7.82 4.01
CA GLU A 129 -7.85 -7.84 4.81
C GLU A 129 -7.13 -6.49 4.71
N PHE A 130 -6.99 -5.95 3.50
CA PHE A 130 -6.25 -4.71 3.24
C PHE A 130 -6.90 -3.47 3.88
N HIS A 131 -8.23 -3.38 3.88
CA HIS A 131 -8.96 -2.25 4.46
C HIS A 131 -9.23 -2.40 5.96
N GLY A 132 -8.59 -3.34 6.63
CA GLY A 132 -8.57 -3.41 8.08
C GLY A 132 -8.02 -2.13 8.71
N LYS A 133 -8.45 -1.81 9.94
CA LYS A 133 -7.99 -0.60 10.64
C LYS A 133 -6.52 -0.76 11.08
N PRO A 134 -5.59 0.06 10.59
CA PRO A 134 -4.20 -0.01 10.99
C PRO A 134 -3.99 0.55 12.41
N VAL A 135 -2.92 0.08 13.05
CA VAL A 135 -2.35 0.68 14.25
C VAL A 135 -1.06 1.41 13.88
N ARG A 136 -0.81 2.53 14.53
CA ARG A 136 0.41 3.29 14.35
C ARG A 136 1.59 2.54 14.98
N LYS A 137 2.72 2.47 14.27
CA LYS A 137 3.97 1.92 14.80
C LYS A 137 4.48 2.73 15.99
#